data_04860edb8a0eb5a7a04bb21bb40ef432
#
_entry.id   04860edb8a0eb5a7a04bb21bb40ef432
#
_cell.length_a   1.000
_cell.length_b   1.000
_cell.length_c   1.000
_cell.angle_alpha   90.00
_cell.angle_beta   90.00
_cell.angle_gamma   90.00
#
_symmetry.space_group_name_H-M   'P 1'
#
loop_
_entity.id
_entity.type
_entity.pdbx_description
1 polymer ?
#
loop_
_entity_poly.entity_id
_entity_poly.type
_entity_poly.pdbx_seq_one_letter_code
_entity_poly.pdbx_strand_id
1 'polypeptide(L)'
;MKKILIWFLSLGITTAEISYEPAGIKIGRKQYTEGENNLRPFHWPLGTEIDLLFILGEGSFIKINHKKSKLTIFTDDQGTDLLKKKKGSFISMSPTPDSGKSEDGKAFMWSVRSNITPAKGARELSIEGIATFMVATKSRQSKSQLVPAKKGNTITIGEHKIEITKVEESNWGDAKLEVTLKSDLNLVELRRIRFFDKSGKLIPSERSFYGTSSFGSKSTTKVTYNFEKKVDTITVELDEWVDQKEIEVPVKSKIGVGL
;
A
#
# COMPACT_ATOMS: atom_id res chain seq x y z
N MET A 1 16.22 34.24 45.18
CA MET A 1 16.35 33.61 43.86
C MET A 1 14.98 33.32 43.31
N LYS A 2 14.48 34.09 42.32
CA LYS A 2 13.19 33.91 41.68
C LYS A 2 13.37 32.89 40.54
N LYS A 3 12.70 31.73 40.62
CA LYS A 3 12.61 30.74 39.52
C LYS A 3 11.62 31.29 38.48
N ILE A 4 12.11 31.63 37.29
CA ILE A 4 11.28 31.96 36.13
C ILE A 4 10.86 30.65 35.53
N LEU A 5 9.55 30.34 35.62
CA LEU A 5 8.94 29.20 34.97
C LEU A 5 8.56 29.63 33.55
N ILE A 6 9.36 29.22 32.56
CA ILE A 6 9.03 29.48 31.14
C ILE A 6 8.06 28.39 30.71
N TRP A 7 6.79 28.76 30.51
CA TRP A 7 5.79 27.93 29.87
C TRP A 7 6.04 27.98 28.36
N PHE A 8 6.54 26.89 27.79
CA PHE A 8 6.45 26.68 26.36
C PHE A 8 5.00 26.31 26.03
N LEU A 9 4.25 27.25 25.50
CA LEU A 9 3.02 27.00 24.76
C LEU A 9 3.43 26.29 23.45
N SER A 10 3.49 24.97 23.46
CA SER A 10 3.49 24.19 22.22
C SER A 10 2.10 24.37 21.60
N LEU A 11 2.02 25.18 20.57
CA LEU A 11 0.90 25.16 19.62
C LEU A 11 0.79 23.72 19.12
N GLY A 12 -0.21 23.02 19.60
CA GLY A 12 -0.46 21.61 19.28
C GLY A 12 -0.83 21.45 17.81
N ILE A 13 0.18 21.25 16.98
CA ILE A 13 0.00 20.48 15.77
C ILE A 13 -0.10 19.04 16.29
N THR A 14 -1.32 18.50 16.39
CA THR A 14 -1.53 17.08 16.61
C THR A 14 -0.92 16.35 15.40
N THR A 15 0.36 16.00 15.52
CA THR A 15 0.98 15.04 14.61
C THR A 15 0.21 13.74 14.82
N ALA A 16 -0.41 13.23 13.76
CA ALA A 16 -1.05 11.93 13.81
C ALA A 16 -0.02 10.94 14.37
N GLU A 17 -0.31 10.39 15.54
CA GLU A 17 0.61 9.48 16.23
C GLU A 17 0.64 8.18 15.44
N ILE A 18 1.82 7.82 14.92
CA ILE A 18 2.06 6.54 14.25
C ILE A 18 2.93 5.71 15.19
N SER A 19 2.38 4.63 15.68
CA SER A 19 3.13 3.57 16.37
C SER A 19 3.52 2.47 15.39
N TYR A 20 4.52 1.67 15.73
CA TYR A 20 4.87 0.49 14.95
C TYR A 20 5.42 -0.61 15.84
N GLU A 21 5.32 -1.85 15.32
CA GLU A 21 5.88 -3.05 15.95
C GLU A 21 6.34 -4.05 14.89
N PRO A 22 7.31 -4.92 15.18
CA PRO A 22 7.61 -6.08 14.36
C PRO A 22 6.42 -7.06 14.37
N ALA A 23 5.88 -7.37 13.18
CA ALA A 23 4.74 -8.26 13.02
C ALA A 23 5.12 -9.66 12.55
N GLY A 24 6.27 -9.81 11.89
CA GLY A 24 6.69 -11.09 11.37
C GLY A 24 8.14 -11.12 10.94
N ILE A 25 8.71 -12.34 10.92
CA ILE A 25 10.04 -12.61 10.37
C ILE A 25 10.03 -13.94 9.62
N LYS A 26 10.72 -13.96 8.47
CA LYS A 26 11.03 -15.18 7.70
C LYS A 26 12.51 -15.26 7.41
N ILE A 27 13.12 -16.44 7.64
CA ILE A 27 14.52 -16.69 7.32
C ILE A 27 14.62 -17.99 6.54
N GLY A 28 14.91 -17.88 5.24
CA GLY A 28 15.16 -18.99 4.34
C GLY A 28 16.65 -19.26 4.20
N ARG A 29 17.19 -20.30 4.86
CA ARG A 29 18.64 -20.58 4.90
C ARG A 29 19.13 -21.57 3.86
N LYS A 30 18.28 -22.49 3.42
CA LYS A 30 18.69 -23.60 2.54
C LYS A 30 17.65 -23.88 1.48
N GLN A 31 18.14 -24.15 0.30
CA GLN A 31 17.35 -24.52 -0.87
C GLN A 31 17.96 -25.81 -1.43
N TYR A 32 17.11 -26.71 -1.93
CA TYR A 32 17.54 -27.87 -2.71
C TYR A 32 17.37 -27.56 -4.19
N THR A 33 18.43 -27.74 -4.97
CA THR A 33 18.49 -27.31 -6.38
C THR A 33 19.05 -28.39 -7.31
N GLU A 34 18.83 -29.67 -7.04
CA GLU A 34 19.28 -30.74 -7.95
C GLU A 34 18.23 -31.04 -9.02
N GLY A 35 18.65 -31.08 -10.28
CA GLY A 35 17.84 -31.32 -11.45
C GLY A 35 16.81 -30.22 -11.69
N GLU A 36 15.61 -30.60 -12.16
CA GLU A 36 14.47 -29.69 -12.36
C GLU A 36 13.71 -29.35 -11.07
N ASN A 37 14.03 -30.04 -9.97
CA ASN A 37 13.37 -29.87 -8.70
C ASN A 37 14.02 -28.75 -7.89
N ASN A 38 13.28 -27.67 -7.68
CA ASN A 38 13.73 -26.51 -6.90
C ASN A 38 12.87 -26.39 -5.64
N LEU A 39 13.29 -27.07 -4.56
CA LEU A 39 12.58 -27.02 -3.28
C LEU A 39 13.09 -25.84 -2.44
N ARG A 40 12.20 -24.93 -2.10
CA ARG A 40 12.49 -23.74 -1.29
C ARG A 40 11.64 -23.75 -0.02
N PRO A 41 12.18 -23.38 1.14
CA PRO A 41 11.38 -23.18 2.34
C PRO A 41 10.37 -22.05 2.08
N PHE A 42 9.14 -22.22 2.54
CA PHE A 42 8.06 -21.24 2.40
C PHE A 42 7.70 -20.86 0.94
N HIS A 43 8.08 -21.66 -0.07
CA HIS A 43 8.00 -21.32 -1.51
C HIS A 43 8.70 -19.99 -1.87
N TRP A 44 9.74 -19.66 -1.15
CA TRP A 44 10.35 -18.35 -1.14
C TRP A 44 11.87 -18.41 -1.42
N PRO A 45 12.50 -17.39 -2.02
CA PRO A 45 13.95 -17.35 -2.18
C PRO A 45 14.65 -17.28 -0.82
N LEU A 46 15.91 -17.73 -0.81
CA LEU A 46 16.78 -17.59 0.37
C LEU A 46 16.89 -16.13 0.79
N GLY A 47 17.03 -15.89 2.10
CA GLY A 47 17.20 -14.56 2.64
C GLY A 47 16.43 -14.33 3.93
N THR A 48 16.25 -13.06 4.26
CA THR A 48 15.58 -12.57 5.46
C THR A 48 14.49 -11.59 5.07
N GLU A 49 13.30 -11.75 5.63
CA GLU A 49 12.19 -10.81 5.52
C GLU A 49 11.70 -10.43 6.90
N ILE A 50 11.46 -9.14 7.10
CA ILE A 50 10.84 -8.60 8.30
C ILE A 50 9.62 -7.80 7.87
N ASP A 51 8.50 -8.05 8.54
CA ASP A 51 7.27 -7.28 8.42
C ASP A 51 7.14 -6.36 9.63
N LEU A 52 6.97 -5.06 9.38
CA LEU A 52 6.72 -4.03 10.37
C LEU A 52 5.28 -3.55 10.21
N LEU A 53 4.48 -3.67 11.25
CA LEU A 53 3.12 -3.18 11.30
C LEU A 53 3.11 -1.76 11.86
N PHE A 54 2.60 -0.81 11.08
CA PHE A 54 2.38 0.57 11.49
C PHE A 54 0.89 0.79 11.77
N ILE A 55 0.58 1.47 12.86
CA ILE A 55 -0.78 1.82 13.27
C ILE A 55 -0.90 3.33 13.34
N LEU A 56 -1.90 3.89 12.70
CA LEU A 56 -2.21 5.31 12.68
C LEU A 56 -3.37 5.60 13.62
N GLY A 57 -3.16 6.46 14.61
CA GLY A 57 -4.19 6.85 15.58
C GLY A 57 -5.37 7.56 14.93
N GLU A 58 -5.12 8.58 14.11
CA GLU A 58 -6.15 9.35 13.42
C GLU A 58 -5.83 9.49 11.92
N GLY A 59 -6.85 9.43 11.07
CA GLY A 59 -6.73 9.51 9.63
C GLY A 59 -6.61 8.14 8.94
N SER A 60 -5.99 8.12 7.78
CA SER A 60 -5.76 6.91 6.98
C SER A 60 -4.40 6.96 6.30
N PHE A 61 -3.70 5.86 6.28
CA PHE A 61 -2.59 5.67 5.36
C PHE A 61 -3.12 5.67 3.92
N ILE A 62 -2.43 6.38 3.04
CA ILE A 62 -2.69 6.37 1.60
C ILE A 62 -1.69 5.43 0.94
N LYS A 63 -0.39 5.67 1.15
CA LYS A 63 0.72 4.87 0.60
C LYS A 63 2.00 5.10 1.37
N ILE A 64 2.98 4.24 1.16
CA ILE A 64 4.37 4.47 1.56
C ILE A 64 5.15 5.14 0.42
N ASN A 65 6.00 6.11 0.76
CA ASN A 65 6.92 6.72 -0.20
C ASN A 65 8.23 5.94 -0.24
N HIS A 66 8.32 4.95 -1.16
CA HIS A 66 9.50 4.09 -1.29
C HIS A 66 10.80 4.83 -1.63
N LYS A 67 10.72 6.02 -2.24
CA LYS A 67 11.93 6.81 -2.58
C LYS A 67 12.52 7.49 -1.36
N LYS A 68 11.69 7.83 -0.37
CA LYS A 68 12.10 8.48 0.87
C LYS A 68 12.30 7.48 2.02
N SER A 69 11.63 6.34 1.97
CA SER A 69 11.80 5.28 2.96
C SER A 69 13.12 4.54 2.74
N LYS A 70 13.90 4.38 3.79
CA LYS A 70 15.20 3.72 3.73
C LYS A 70 15.57 3.06 5.04
N LEU A 71 16.31 1.98 4.97
CA LEU A 71 17.02 1.42 6.11
C LEU A 71 18.47 1.91 6.11
N THR A 72 18.99 2.16 7.28
CA THR A 72 20.39 2.50 7.53
C THR A 72 21.14 1.37 8.25
N ILE A 73 20.42 0.55 9.02
CA ILE A 73 20.94 -0.64 9.69
C ILE A 73 19.97 -1.80 9.44
N PHE A 74 20.53 -2.94 9.08
CA PHE A 74 19.88 -4.25 9.09
C PHE A 74 20.96 -5.29 9.29
N THR A 75 21.22 -5.66 10.54
CA THR A 75 22.32 -6.53 10.94
C THR A 75 21.83 -7.58 11.93
N ASP A 76 22.57 -8.68 12.06
CA ASP A 76 22.42 -9.59 13.19
C ASP A 76 23.37 -9.23 14.34
N ASP A 77 23.21 -9.90 15.49
CA ASP A 77 24.05 -9.75 16.69
C ASP A 77 25.47 -10.32 16.55
N GLN A 78 25.80 -10.98 15.43
CA GLN A 78 27.13 -11.45 15.06
C GLN A 78 27.83 -10.57 14.03
N GLY A 79 27.22 -9.43 13.65
CA GLY A 79 27.78 -8.45 12.73
C GLY A 79 27.57 -8.75 11.26
N THR A 80 26.67 -9.68 10.89
CA THR A 80 26.29 -9.88 9.48
C THR A 80 25.47 -8.70 9.00
N ASP A 81 25.99 -7.96 8.04
CA ASP A 81 25.25 -6.85 7.39
C ASP A 81 24.33 -7.40 6.30
N LEU A 82 23.02 -7.33 6.55
CA LEU A 82 21.96 -7.77 5.65
C LEU A 82 21.62 -6.72 4.58
N LEU A 83 22.14 -5.48 4.68
CA LEU A 83 22.05 -4.45 3.65
C LEU A 83 23.21 -4.53 2.64
N LYS A 84 24.20 -5.36 2.88
CA LYS A 84 25.40 -5.44 2.05
C LYS A 84 25.06 -5.85 0.61
N LYS A 85 25.39 -5.00 -0.35
CA LYS A 85 25.24 -5.32 -1.77
C LYS A 85 26.33 -6.31 -2.19
N LYS A 86 25.98 -7.56 -2.44
CA LYS A 86 26.81 -8.53 -3.15
C LYS A 86 26.32 -8.62 -4.61
N LYS A 87 27.19 -9.10 -5.53
CA LYS A 87 26.78 -9.37 -6.91
C LYS A 87 25.53 -10.30 -6.89
N GLY A 88 24.44 -9.87 -7.51
CA GLY A 88 23.16 -10.60 -7.48
C GLY A 88 22.34 -10.42 -6.18
N SER A 89 22.79 -9.57 -5.21
CA SER A 89 21.98 -9.26 -4.05
C SER A 89 20.93 -8.19 -4.36
N PHE A 90 19.79 -8.32 -3.76
CA PHE A 90 18.73 -7.29 -3.79
C PHE A 90 18.23 -7.02 -2.38
N ILE A 91 17.79 -5.81 -2.18
CA ILE A 91 17.00 -5.40 -1.05
C ILE A 91 15.70 -4.90 -1.64
N SER A 92 14.61 -5.54 -1.28
CA SER A 92 13.28 -5.09 -1.64
C SER A 92 12.59 -4.52 -0.41
N MET A 93 12.17 -3.28 -0.51
CA MET A 93 11.28 -2.65 0.46
C MET A 93 9.91 -2.62 -0.19
N SER A 94 9.17 -3.71 -0.04
CA SER A 94 7.82 -3.89 -0.56
C SER A 94 6.84 -3.80 0.62
N PRO A 95 5.60 -3.49 0.43
CA PRO A 95 4.73 -4.07 -0.57
C PRO A 95 4.34 -3.09 -1.69
N THR A 96 3.63 -3.61 -2.68
CA THR A 96 2.87 -2.77 -3.60
C THR A 96 1.91 -1.88 -2.80
N PRO A 97 1.61 -0.66 -3.23
CA PRO A 97 0.83 0.33 -2.46
C PRO A 97 -0.45 -0.17 -1.81
N ASP A 98 -1.08 -1.19 -2.39
CA ASP A 98 -2.36 -1.74 -1.91
C ASP A 98 -2.25 -2.96 -1.01
N SER A 99 -1.17 -3.74 -1.10
CA SER A 99 -1.07 -5.01 -0.36
C SER A 99 -0.63 -4.85 1.09
N GLY A 100 -0.21 -3.65 1.47
CA GLY A 100 0.23 -3.36 2.83
C GLY A 100 -0.76 -2.59 3.69
N LYS A 101 -1.84 -2.07 3.10
CA LYS A 101 -2.81 -1.21 3.80
C LYS A 101 -4.06 -1.99 4.19
N SER A 102 -4.54 -1.81 5.43
CA SER A 102 -5.85 -2.30 5.85
C SER A 102 -6.99 -1.59 5.10
N GLU A 103 -8.16 -2.21 5.02
CA GLU A 103 -9.34 -1.64 4.32
C GLU A 103 -9.78 -0.29 4.90
N ASP A 104 -9.70 -0.13 6.23
CA ASP A 104 -10.01 1.12 6.92
C ASP A 104 -8.86 2.15 6.84
N GLY A 105 -7.72 1.74 6.33
CA GLY A 105 -6.52 2.57 6.20
C GLY A 105 -5.81 2.87 7.52
N LYS A 106 -6.20 2.24 8.63
CA LYS A 106 -5.59 2.49 9.96
C LYS A 106 -4.28 1.75 10.17
N ALA A 107 -4.05 0.68 9.45
CA ALA A 107 -2.83 -0.12 9.55
C ALA A 107 -2.09 -0.19 8.21
N PHE A 108 -0.78 -0.27 8.28
CA PHE A 108 0.09 -0.45 7.12
C PHE A 108 1.21 -1.44 7.44
N MET A 109 1.36 -2.47 6.61
CA MET A 109 2.43 -3.45 6.70
C MET A 109 3.57 -3.08 5.77
N TRP A 110 4.76 -2.86 6.32
CA TRP A 110 5.97 -2.60 5.54
C TRP A 110 6.91 -3.79 5.62
N SER A 111 7.06 -4.50 4.51
CA SER A 111 7.95 -5.66 4.40
C SER A 111 9.32 -5.24 3.89
N VAL A 112 10.35 -5.62 4.61
CA VAL A 112 11.75 -5.42 4.23
C VAL A 112 12.38 -6.76 3.98
N ARG A 113 12.97 -6.94 2.81
CA ARG A 113 13.56 -8.19 2.38
C ARG A 113 15.00 -8.02 1.93
N SER A 114 15.86 -8.90 2.41
CA SER A 114 17.23 -9.10 1.95
C SER A 114 17.43 -10.54 1.49
N ASN A 115 18.23 -10.77 0.45
CA ASN A 115 18.65 -12.12 0.06
C ASN A 115 19.84 -12.65 0.87
N ILE A 116 20.24 -11.95 1.93
CA ILE A 116 21.26 -12.37 2.87
C ILE A 116 20.57 -12.99 4.09
N THR A 117 21.10 -14.11 4.57
CA THR A 117 20.65 -14.76 5.81
C THR A 117 21.55 -14.36 6.97
N PRO A 118 21.02 -14.28 8.21
CA PRO A 118 21.81 -14.09 9.40
C PRO A 118 22.83 -15.20 9.59
N ALA A 119 23.90 -14.94 10.31
CA ALA A 119 24.89 -15.95 10.70
C ALA A 119 24.21 -17.13 11.43
N LYS A 120 24.82 -18.30 11.35
CA LYS A 120 24.37 -19.46 12.13
C LYS A 120 24.57 -19.16 13.63
N GLY A 121 23.51 -19.28 14.41
CA GLY A 121 23.53 -18.99 15.85
C GLY A 121 23.25 -17.52 16.19
N ALA A 122 22.92 -16.68 15.22
CA ALA A 122 22.40 -15.35 15.50
C ALA A 122 21.09 -15.44 16.28
N ARG A 123 20.93 -14.59 17.29
CA ARG A 123 19.77 -14.56 18.20
C ARG A 123 18.90 -13.34 18.04
N GLU A 124 19.45 -12.27 17.49
CA GLU A 124 18.77 -10.98 17.36
C GLU A 124 19.10 -10.34 16.01
N LEU A 125 18.13 -9.66 15.43
CA LEU A 125 18.30 -8.75 14.30
C LEU A 125 18.06 -7.32 14.78
N SER A 126 18.91 -6.40 14.34
CA SER A 126 18.78 -4.97 14.54
C SER A 126 18.36 -4.31 13.23
N ILE A 127 17.32 -3.47 13.27
CA ILE A 127 16.83 -2.69 12.14
C ILE A 127 16.73 -1.21 12.55
N GLU A 128 17.30 -0.31 11.73
CA GLU A 128 17.12 1.13 11.88
C GLU A 128 16.89 1.77 10.53
N GLY A 129 16.12 2.86 10.52
CA GLY A 129 15.80 3.57 9.28
C GLY A 129 14.70 4.59 9.43
N ILE A 130 14.11 4.94 8.30
CA ILE A 130 12.97 5.87 8.22
C ILE A 130 11.94 5.25 7.27
N ALA A 131 10.69 5.18 7.72
CA ALA A 131 9.53 4.91 6.88
C ALA A 131 8.80 6.23 6.63
N THR A 132 8.52 6.57 5.37
CA THR A 132 7.83 7.79 4.99
C THR A 132 6.47 7.43 4.41
N PHE A 133 5.40 7.88 5.06
CA PHE A 133 4.03 7.60 4.65
C PHE A 133 3.32 8.86 4.14
N MET A 134 2.48 8.69 3.14
CA MET A 134 1.43 9.65 2.81
C MET A 134 0.18 9.29 3.61
N VAL A 135 -0.34 10.26 4.37
CA VAL A 135 -1.55 10.09 5.20
C VAL A 135 -2.53 11.23 4.94
N ALA A 136 -3.81 11.02 5.29
CA ALA A 136 -4.83 12.07 5.29
C ALA A 136 -5.87 11.83 6.37
N THR A 137 -6.56 12.91 6.79
CA THR A 137 -7.65 12.86 7.78
C THR A 137 -8.98 13.26 7.18
N LYS A 138 -8.99 14.02 6.09
CA LYS A 138 -10.19 14.56 5.45
C LYS A 138 -10.34 14.06 4.04
N SER A 139 -11.59 13.83 3.64
CA SER A 139 -11.93 13.51 2.28
C SER A 139 -13.11 14.33 1.78
N ARG A 140 -13.24 14.44 0.45
CA ARG A 140 -14.32 15.11 -0.25
C ARG A 140 -15.01 14.12 -1.18
N GLN A 141 -16.34 14.08 -1.13
CA GLN A 141 -17.14 13.27 -2.03
C GLN A 141 -17.61 14.11 -3.22
N SER A 142 -17.51 13.53 -4.40
CA SER A 142 -17.98 14.11 -5.66
C SER A 142 -18.66 13.05 -6.51
N LYS A 143 -19.76 13.39 -7.20
CA LYS A 143 -20.53 12.46 -8.04
C LYS A 143 -20.57 12.90 -9.48
N SER A 144 -20.60 11.93 -10.41
CA SER A 144 -20.88 12.16 -11.82
C SER A 144 -22.39 12.37 -12.05
N GLN A 145 -22.72 12.85 -13.23
CA GLN A 145 -24.04 12.62 -13.83
C GLN A 145 -24.21 11.12 -14.14
N LEU A 146 -25.44 10.72 -14.40
CA LEU A 146 -25.76 9.38 -14.89
C LEU A 146 -25.18 9.19 -16.30
N VAL A 147 -24.39 8.16 -16.51
CA VAL A 147 -23.78 7.84 -17.82
C VAL A 147 -24.07 6.41 -18.23
N PRO A 148 -24.16 6.11 -19.54
CA PRO A 148 -24.27 4.72 -20.00
C PRO A 148 -23.03 3.91 -19.59
N ALA A 149 -23.26 2.73 -19.02
CA ALA A 149 -22.21 1.76 -18.69
C ALA A 149 -21.75 1.04 -19.97
N LYS A 150 -21.07 1.76 -20.86
CA LYS A 150 -20.65 1.29 -22.18
C LYS A 150 -19.23 1.72 -22.49
N LYS A 151 -18.45 0.83 -23.11
CA LYS A 151 -17.10 1.12 -23.58
C LYS A 151 -17.06 2.39 -24.45
N GLY A 152 -16.06 3.25 -24.19
CA GLY A 152 -15.84 4.53 -24.89
C GLY A 152 -16.52 5.72 -24.24
N ASN A 153 -17.43 5.50 -23.29
CA ASN A 153 -18.04 6.62 -22.56
C ASN A 153 -17.05 7.21 -21.53
N THR A 154 -17.19 8.50 -21.32
CA THR A 154 -16.40 9.25 -20.33
C THR A 154 -17.30 9.71 -19.19
N ILE A 155 -16.88 9.42 -17.97
CA ILE A 155 -17.46 9.88 -16.72
C ILE A 155 -16.72 11.16 -16.34
N THR A 156 -17.44 12.26 -16.15
CA THR A 156 -16.84 13.52 -15.66
C THR A 156 -17.27 13.78 -14.24
N ILE A 157 -16.28 14.03 -13.34
CA ILE A 157 -16.51 14.34 -11.92
C ILE A 157 -15.58 15.50 -11.55
N GLY A 158 -16.15 16.70 -11.39
CA GLY A 158 -15.34 17.90 -11.23
C GLY A 158 -14.42 18.10 -12.44
N GLU A 159 -13.11 18.17 -12.20
CA GLU A 159 -12.08 18.28 -13.25
C GLU A 159 -11.61 16.93 -13.81
N HIS A 160 -11.99 15.82 -13.15
CA HIS A 160 -11.52 14.49 -13.50
C HIS A 160 -12.33 13.88 -14.63
N LYS A 161 -11.62 13.23 -15.56
CA LYS A 161 -12.21 12.43 -16.65
C LYS A 161 -11.79 10.97 -16.47
N ILE A 162 -12.79 10.09 -16.44
CA ILE A 162 -12.62 8.66 -16.28
C ILE A 162 -13.26 7.98 -17.50
N GLU A 163 -12.46 7.31 -18.29
CA GLU A 163 -12.91 6.56 -19.46
C GLU A 163 -13.37 5.16 -19.06
N ILE A 164 -14.51 4.71 -19.54
CA ILE A 164 -14.95 3.32 -19.50
C ILE A 164 -14.29 2.58 -20.66
N THR A 165 -13.24 1.81 -20.40
CA THR A 165 -12.47 1.13 -21.47
C THR A 165 -12.97 -0.26 -21.78
N LYS A 166 -13.74 -0.88 -20.85
CA LYS A 166 -14.28 -2.23 -21.00
C LYS A 166 -15.59 -2.35 -20.23
N VAL A 167 -16.57 -3.02 -20.83
CA VAL A 167 -17.78 -3.51 -20.15
C VAL A 167 -18.12 -4.86 -20.75
N GLU A 168 -18.08 -5.92 -19.96
CA GLU A 168 -18.31 -7.30 -20.38
C GLU A 168 -19.10 -8.05 -19.33
N GLU A 169 -19.77 -9.13 -19.74
CA GLU A 169 -20.36 -10.07 -18.80
C GLU A 169 -19.23 -10.74 -18.00
N SER A 170 -19.41 -10.83 -16.69
CA SER A 170 -18.47 -11.52 -15.83
C SER A 170 -18.90 -12.97 -15.64
N ASN A 171 -17.92 -13.87 -15.72
CA ASN A 171 -18.08 -15.29 -15.36
C ASN A 171 -17.38 -15.62 -14.02
N TRP A 172 -16.98 -14.59 -13.25
CA TRP A 172 -16.23 -14.75 -12.02
C TRP A 172 -17.15 -14.67 -10.81
N GLY A 173 -17.29 -15.77 -10.08
CA GLY A 173 -18.12 -15.84 -8.87
C GLY A 173 -19.57 -15.39 -9.10
N ASP A 174 -20.07 -14.53 -8.22
CA ASP A 174 -21.43 -13.95 -8.31
C ASP A 174 -21.51 -12.69 -9.18
N ALA A 175 -20.38 -12.23 -9.70
CA ALA A 175 -20.34 -11.05 -10.57
C ALA A 175 -21.12 -11.28 -11.88
N LYS A 176 -21.87 -10.27 -12.30
CA LYS A 176 -22.68 -10.27 -13.54
C LYS A 176 -22.11 -9.35 -14.62
N LEU A 177 -21.32 -8.36 -14.22
CA LEU A 177 -20.74 -7.38 -15.13
C LEU A 177 -19.34 -6.99 -14.67
N GLU A 178 -18.40 -6.92 -15.61
CA GLU A 178 -17.06 -6.39 -15.41
C GLU A 178 -16.96 -5.01 -16.06
N VAL A 179 -16.51 -4.00 -15.30
CA VAL A 179 -16.34 -2.62 -15.78
C VAL A 179 -14.90 -2.18 -15.52
N THR A 180 -14.18 -1.81 -16.58
CA THR A 180 -12.83 -1.28 -16.47
C THR A 180 -12.81 0.22 -16.71
N LEU A 181 -12.28 0.93 -15.74
CA LEU A 181 -12.09 2.38 -15.74
C LEU A 181 -10.63 2.73 -16.00
N LYS A 182 -10.39 3.84 -16.71
CA LYS A 182 -9.06 4.38 -16.98
C LYS A 182 -9.08 5.89 -16.73
N SER A 183 -8.08 6.41 -16.04
CA SER A 183 -7.95 7.84 -15.74
C SER A 183 -6.50 8.25 -15.52
N ASP A 184 -6.21 9.54 -15.71
CA ASP A 184 -4.97 10.17 -15.28
C ASP A 184 -4.98 10.44 -13.76
N LEU A 185 -6.15 10.42 -13.13
CA LEU A 185 -6.30 10.38 -11.68
C LEU A 185 -5.83 9.02 -11.16
N ASN A 186 -5.06 9.01 -10.08
CA ASN A 186 -4.67 7.75 -9.44
C ASN A 186 -5.86 7.14 -8.68
N LEU A 187 -6.66 6.34 -9.40
CA LEU A 187 -7.89 5.72 -8.87
C LEU A 187 -7.62 4.79 -7.68
N VAL A 188 -6.39 4.33 -7.50
CA VAL A 188 -5.99 3.43 -6.41
C VAL A 188 -5.77 4.20 -5.10
N GLU A 189 -5.34 5.45 -5.19
CA GLU A 189 -5.06 6.31 -4.03
C GLU A 189 -6.32 7.02 -3.49
N LEU A 190 -7.46 6.88 -4.17
CA LEU A 190 -8.73 7.37 -3.65
C LEU A 190 -9.11 6.62 -2.36
N ARG A 191 -9.82 7.31 -1.49
CA ARG A 191 -10.40 6.67 -0.31
C ARG A 191 -11.40 5.60 -0.70
N ARG A 192 -12.28 5.91 -1.70
CA ARG A 192 -13.31 5.00 -2.20
C ARG A 192 -13.83 5.42 -3.57
N ILE A 193 -14.23 4.42 -4.38
CA ILE A 193 -15.07 4.59 -5.56
C ILE A 193 -16.35 3.81 -5.32
N ARG A 194 -17.51 4.42 -5.55
CA ARG A 194 -18.82 3.80 -5.42
C ARG A 194 -19.63 3.99 -6.70
N PHE A 195 -20.47 3.01 -6.98
CA PHE A 195 -21.31 2.98 -8.19
C PHE A 195 -22.78 2.93 -7.79
N PHE A 196 -23.61 3.69 -8.47
CA PHE A 196 -25.05 3.74 -8.24
C PHE A 196 -25.80 3.51 -9.56
N ASP A 197 -26.93 2.83 -9.49
CA ASP A 197 -27.81 2.66 -10.64
C ASP A 197 -28.70 3.89 -10.87
N LYS A 198 -29.53 3.85 -11.93
CA LYS A 198 -30.45 4.94 -12.30
C LYS A 198 -31.47 5.33 -11.22
N SER A 199 -31.71 4.46 -10.25
CA SER A 199 -32.59 4.74 -9.10
C SER A 199 -31.84 5.33 -7.90
N GLY A 200 -30.51 5.50 -8.01
CA GLY A 200 -29.65 5.97 -6.94
C GLY A 200 -29.28 4.87 -5.92
N LYS A 201 -29.63 3.61 -6.21
CA LYS A 201 -29.27 2.48 -5.34
C LYS A 201 -27.82 2.08 -5.58
N LEU A 202 -27.08 1.84 -4.49
CA LEU A 202 -25.70 1.36 -4.52
C LEU A 202 -25.62 0.03 -5.31
N ILE A 203 -24.64 -0.06 -6.20
CA ILE A 203 -24.28 -1.28 -6.91
C ILE A 203 -23.13 -1.93 -6.12
N PRO A 204 -23.36 -3.11 -5.50
CA PRO A 204 -22.28 -3.86 -4.90
C PRO A 204 -21.23 -4.17 -5.95
N SER A 205 -19.98 -3.84 -5.62
CA SER A 205 -18.88 -4.00 -6.56
C SER A 205 -17.58 -4.27 -5.84
N GLU A 206 -16.78 -5.17 -6.40
CA GLU A 206 -15.47 -5.53 -5.90
C GLU A 206 -14.40 -5.15 -6.92
N ARG A 207 -13.27 -4.63 -6.46
CA ARG A 207 -12.13 -4.35 -7.31
C ARG A 207 -11.36 -5.65 -7.59
N SER A 208 -11.37 -6.10 -8.84
CA SER A 208 -10.71 -7.34 -9.26
C SER A 208 -9.31 -7.15 -9.83
N PHE A 209 -9.02 -5.97 -10.39
CA PHE A 209 -7.72 -5.67 -10.98
C PHE A 209 -7.40 -4.19 -10.89
N TYR A 210 -6.12 -3.88 -10.77
CA TYR A 210 -5.61 -2.53 -11.02
C TYR A 210 -4.22 -2.57 -11.68
N GLY A 211 -3.89 -1.52 -12.41
CA GLY A 211 -2.58 -1.33 -13.00
C GLY A 211 -2.31 0.14 -13.25
N THR A 212 -1.08 0.55 -13.07
CA THR A 212 -0.60 1.89 -13.39
C THR A 212 0.45 1.80 -14.47
N SER A 213 0.30 2.61 -15.52
CA SER A 213 1.31 2.78 -16.56
C SER A 213 1.78 4.23 -16.57
N SER A 214 3.10 4.44 -16.70
CA SER A 214 3.69 5.77 -16.77
C SER A 214 4.48 5.92 -18.06
N PHE A 215 4.27 7.04 -18.76
CA PHE A 215 5.03 7.42 -19.94
C PHE A 215 5.46 8.88 -19.81
N GLY A 216 6.77 9.08 -19.62
CA GLY A 216 7.30 10.40 -19.28
C GLY A 216 6.76 10.90 -17.94
N SER A 217 6.20 12.11 -17.93
CA SER A 217 5.56 12.72 -16.74
C SER A 217 4.09 12.33 -16.53
N LYS A 218 3.50 11.61 -17.49
CA LYS A 218 2.09 11.21 -17.42
C LYS A 218 1.96 9.82 -16.83
N SER A 219 1.05 9.66 -15.89
CA SER A 219 0.66 8.39 -15.32
C SER A 219 -0.81 8.13 -15.61
N THR A 220 -1.15 6.89 -15.91
CA THR A 220 -2.53 6.46 -16.16
C THR A 220 -2.83 5.26 -15.31
N THR A 221 -3.92 5.31 -14.57
CA THR A 221 -4.41 4.20 -13.76
C THR A 221 -5.58 3.50 -14.44
N LYS A 222 -5.53 2.18 -14.45
CA LYS A 222 -6.59 1.28 -14.91
C LYS A 222 -7.10 0.46 -13.74
N VAL A 223 -8.41 0.44 -13.51
CA VAL A 223 -9.02 -0.32 -12.42
C VAL A 223 -10.24 -1.05 -12.97
N THR A 224 -10.37 -2.33 -12.63
CA THR A 224 -11.51 -3.16 -12.99
C THR A 224 -12.34 -3.48 -11.76
N TYR A 225 -13.65 -3.33 -11.91
CA TYR A 225 -14.66 -3.64 -10.91
C TYR A 225 -15.60 -4.73 -11.41
N ASN A 226 -15.86 -5.70 -10.56
CA ASN A 226 -16.89 -6.70 -10.75
C ASN A 226 -18.18 -6.25 -10.06
N PHE A 227 -19.27 -6.14 -10.80
CA PHE A 227 -20.59 -5.76 -10.30
C PHE A 227 -21.45 -7.02 -10.09
N GLU A 228 -22.17 -7.11 -8.99
CA GLU A 228 -23.08 -8.21 -8.69
C GLU A 228 -24.35 -8.21 -9.56
N LYS A 229 -24.60 -7.14 -10.29
CA LYS A 229 -25.76 -7.02 -11.20
C LYS A 229 -25.39 -6.38 -12.53
N LYS A 230 -26.15 -6.73 -13.60
CA LYS A 230 -26.08 -6.03 -14.87
C LYS A 230 -26.75 -4.66 -14.75
N VAL A 231 -26.13 -3.64 -15.32
CA VAL A 231 -26.66 -2.27 -15.37
C VAL A 231 -26.34 -1.64 -16.71
N ASP A 232 -27.29 -0.85 -17.24
CA ASP A 232 -27.12 -0.12 -18.49
C ASP A 232 -26.53 1.29 -18.27
N THR A 233 -26.70 1.82 -17.07
CA THR A 233 -26.26 3.16 -16.69
C THR A 233 -25.71 3.16 -15.27
N ILE A 234 -24.74 4.03 -15.03
CA ILE A 234 -24.10 4.20 -13.71
C ILE A 234 -23.93 5.68 -13.38
N THR A 235 -24.01 5.99 -12.09
CA THR A 235 -23.44 7.18 -11.48
C THR A 235 -22.22 6.75 -10.68
N VAL A 236 -21.13 7.45 -10.82
CA VAL A 236 -19.88 7.18 -10.08
C VAL A 236 -19.68 8.24 -9.01
N GLU A 237 -19.38 7.82 -7.81
CA GLU A 237 -18.97 8.70 -6.73
C GLU A 237 -17.52 8.43 -6.35
N LEU A 238 -16.72 9.48 -6.32
CA LEU A 238 -15.36 9.47 -5.82
C LEU A 238 -15.31 10.05 -4.41
N ASP A 239 -14.54 9.44 -3.53
CA ASP A 239 -14.19 9.95 -2.21
C ASP A 239 -12.67 10.21 -2.22
N GLU A 240 -12.28 11.47 -2.33
CA GLU A 240 -10.89 11.92 -2.55
C GLU A 240 -10.30 12.48 -1.27
N TRP A 241 -9.05 12.13 -0.97
CA TRP A 241 -8.30 12.75 0.10
C TRP A 241 -7.93 14.19 -0.25
N VAL A 242 -8.21 15.17 0.67
CA VAL A 242 -7.99 16.60 0.42
C VAL A 242 -6.91 17.25 1.27
N ASP A 243 -6.42 16.56 2.31
CA ASP A 243 -5.43 17.07 3.26
C ASP A 243 -4.20 16.15 3.35
N GLN A 244 -3.77 15.62 2.22
CA GLN A 244 -2.65 14.67 2.16
C GLN A 244 -1.35 15.32 2.69
N LYS A 245 -0.65 14.61 3.56
CA LYS A 245 0.65 15.01 4.10
C LYS A 245 1.60 13.82 4.21
N GLU A 246 2.88 14.09 4.07
CA GLU A 246 3.92 13.11 4.35
C GLU A 246 4.28 13.13 5.84
N ILE A 247 4.45 11.93 6.42
CA ILE A 247 4.96 11.75 7.79
C ILE A 247 6.15 10.80 7.73
N GLU A 248 7.25 11.20 8.33
CA GLU A 248 8.43 10.37 8.52
C GLU A 248 8.38 9.71 9.91
N VAL A 249 8.52 8.41 9.94
CA VAL A 249 8.53 7.60 11.15
C VAL A 249 9.91 6.99 11.30
N PRO A 250 10.70 7.39 12.29
CA PRO A 250 11.95 6.73 12.63
C PRO A 250 11.66 5.29 13.05
N VAL A 251 12.37 4.35 12.44
CA VAL A 251 12.29 2.93 12.78
C VAL A 251 13.56 2.54 13.51
N LYS A 252 13.41 1.94 14.69
CA LYS A 252 14.50 1.33 15.46
C LYS A 252 13.96 0.16 16.25
N SER A 253 14.36 -1.04 15.90
CA SER A 253 13.87 -2.25 16.55
C SER A 253 14.94 -3.33 16.64
N LYS A 254 14.81 -4.16 17.66
CA LYS A 254 15.55 -5.40 17.86
C LYS A 254 14.56 -6.55 17.88
N ILE A 255 14.82 -7.58 17.11
CA ILE A 255 13.91 -8.68 16.86
C ILE A 255 14.63 -9.99 17.19
N GLY A 256 14.12 -10.71 18.18
CA GLY A 256 14.63 -12.04 18.51
C GLY A 256 14.34 -13.04 17.39
N VAL A 257 15.33 -13.82 16.97
CA VAL A 257 15.19 -14.78 15.87
C VAL A 257 15.24 -16.25 16.30
N GLY A 258 15.69 -16.54 17.52
CA GLY A 258 15.66 -17.89 18.10
C GLY A 258 16.35 -18.97 17.25
N LEU A 259 17.45 -18.63 16.56
CA LEU A 259 18.10 -19.50 15.56
C LEU A 259 19.19 -20.37 16.16
#